data_a93bbe709883631c16525feefbf0102a
#
_entry.id   a93bbe709883631c16525feefbf0102a
#
_cell.length_a   1.000
_cell.length_b   1.000
_cell.length_c   1.000
_cell.angle_alpha   90.00
_cell.angle_beta   90.00
_cell.angle_gamma   90.00
#
_symmetry.space_group_name_H-M   'P 1'
#
loop_
_entity.id
_entity.type
_entity.pdbx_description
1 polymer ?
#
loop_
_entity_poly.entity_id
_entity_poly.type
_entity_poly.pdbx_seq_one_letter_code
_entity_poly.pdbx_strand_id
1 'polypeptide(L)'
;MSRSGRRVLSMLLWTWGGTVYFLMEVAWKTFRGEPERISWTMLVLAMLLCIPVERAGAQLPWETPLWLQALACAALVTAVELAAGCVLNLWLGLGVWDYSGLRWNLWGQICPQFSALWWALCLVFIPVFDWMLYAVEGGERPTYRL
;
A
#
# COMPACT_ATOMS: atom_id res chain seq x y z
N MET A 1 20.08 1.67 16.85
CA MET A 1 20.41 0.73 15.74
C MET A 1 21.32 1.39 14.71
N SER A 2 22.21 0.63 14.03
CA SER A 2 23.06 1.18 12.96
C SER A 2 22.21 1.57 11.73
N ARG A 3 22.73 2.48 10.88
CA ARG A 3 22.04 2.85 9.62
C ARG A 3 21.78 1.64 8.71
N SER A 4 22.67 0.66 8.72
CA SER A 4 22.51 -0.59 7.97
C SER A 4 21.40 -1.45 8.55
N GLY A 5 21.33 -1.59 9.87
CA GLY A 5 20.27 -2.34 10.54
C GLY A 5 18.88 -1.76 10.28
N ARG A 6 18.77 -0.42 10.31
CA ARG A 6 17.48 0.25 9.98
C ARG A 6 17.03 -0.05 8.55
N ARG A 7 17.94 -0.03 7.57
CA ARG A 7 17.61 -0.38 6.18
C ARG A 7 17.10 -1.81 6.04
N VAL A 8 17.77 -2.76 6.71
CA VAL A 8 17.34 -4.17 6.71
C VAL A 8 15.95 -4.31 7.32
N LEU A 9 15.67 -3.66 8.45
CA LEU A 9 14.35 -3.68 9.08
C LEU A 9 13.28 -3.12 8.15
N SER A 10 13.52 -1.97 7.51
CA SER A 10 12.59 -1.40 6.53
C SER A 10 12.31 -2.38 5.39
N MET A 11 13.34 -3.01 4.82
CA MET A 11 13.16 -4.01 3.75
C MET A 11 12.31 -5.20 4.21
N LEU A 12 12.52 -5.69 5.45
CA LEU A 12 11.71 -6.77 6.02
C LEU A 12 10.25 -6.34 6.20
N LEU A 13 9.99 -5.10 6.66
CA LEU A 13 8.64 -4.56 6.80
C LEU A 13 7.93 -4.43 5.45
N TRP A 14 8.63 -3.92 4.41
CA TRP A 14 8.04 -3.83 3.07
C TRP A 14 7.74 -5.21 2.49
N THR A 15 8.63 -6.17 2.68
CA THR A 15 8.41 -7.55 2.25
C THR A 15 7.22 -8.17 2.99
N TRP A 16 7.15 -8.01 4.30
CA TRP A 16 6.04 -8.49 5.11
C TRP A 16 4.71 -7.84 4.70
N GLY A 17 4.65 -6.51 4.68
CA GLY A 17 3.42 -5.77 4.32
C GLY A 17 2.97 -6.07 2.88
N GLY A 18 3.90 -6.09 1.93
CA GLY A 18 3.60 -6.44 0.55
C GLY A 18 3.10 -7.88 0.40
N THR A 19 3.65 -8.82 1.16
CA THR A 19 3.19 -10.22 1.17
C THR A 19 1.79 -10.33 1.78
N VAL A 20 1.52 -9.65 2.90
CA VAL A 20 0.17 -9.63 3.51
C VAL A 20 -0.86 -9.09 2.52
N TYR A 21 -0.58 -7.94 1.90
CA TYR A 21 -1.47 -7.40 0.89
C TYR A 21 -1.66 -8.34 -0.30
N PHE A 22 -0.58 -8.94 -0.82
CA PHE A 22 -0.66 -9.87 -1.94
C PHE A 22 -1.51 -11.11 -1.61
N LEU A 23 -1.41 -11.65 -0.40
CA LEU A 23 -2.25 -12.75 0.04
C LEU A 23 -3.73 -12.35 0.11
N MET A 24 -4.03 -11.13 0.57
CA MET A 24 -5.40 -10.59 0.54
C MET A 24 -5.92 -10.50 -0.90
N GLU A 25 -5.10 -10.04 -1.83
CA GLU A 25 -5.46 -9.95 -3.25
C GLU A 25 -5.67 -11.33 -3.88
N VAL A 26 -4.80 -12.29 -3.58
CA VAL A 26 -4.97 -13.69 -4.03
C VAL A 26 -6.30 -14.25 -3.53
N ALA A 27 -6.60 -14.08 -2.24
CA ALA A 27 -7.87 -14.51 -1.66
C ALA A 27 -9.07 -13.84 -2.35
N TRP A 28 -9.00 -12.51 -2.56
CA TRP A 28 -10.05 -11.75 -3.22
C TRP A 28 -10.31 -12.21 -4.65
N LYS A 29 -9.25 -12.32 -5.47
CA LYS A 29 -9.37 -12.75 -6.87
C LYS A 29 -9.85 -14.20 -6.98
N THR A 30 -9.39 -15.08 -6.10
CA THR A 30 -9.89 -16.46 -6.03
C THR A 30 -11.37 -16.50 -5.68
N PHE A 31 -11.81 -15.71 -4.70
CA PHE A 31 -13.21 -15.61 -4.33
C PHE A 31 -14.08 -15.03 -5.45
N ARG A 32 -13.55 -14.08 -6.22
CA ARG A 32 -14.22 -13.49 -7.40
C ARG A 32 -14.24 -14.42 -8.61
N GLY A 33 -13.53 -15.52 -8.58
CA GLY A 33 -13.40 -16.44 -9.73
C GLY A 33 -12.51 -15.91 -10.85
N GLU A 34 -11.54 -15.06 -10.51
CA GLU A 34 -10.57 -14.44 -11.45
C GLU A 34 -9.12 -14.84 -11.13
N PRO A 35 -8.82 -16.15 -10.86
CA PRO A 35 -7.45 -16.56 -10.45
C PRO A 35 -6.42 -16.32 -11.56
N GLU A 36 -6.82 -16.25 -12.81
CA GLU A 36 -5.95 -15.95 -13.96
C GLU A 36 -5.36 -14.55 -13.92
N ARG A 37 -5.96 -13.63 -13.15
CA ARG A 37 -5.47 -12.27 -12.95
C ARG A 37 -4.48 -12.15 -11.78
N ILE A 38 -4.15 -13.24 -11.08
CA ILE A 38 -3.14 -13.23 -10.02
C ILE A 38 -1.76 -13.12 -10.70
N SER A 39 -1.01 -12.07 -10.35
CA SER A 39 0.28 -11.77 -10.94
C SER A 39 1.33 -11.46 -9.88
N TRP A 40 2.53 -12.02 -10.02
CA TRP A 40 3.66 -11.71 -9.16
C TRP A 40 4.05 -10.21 -9.18
N THR A 41 3.69 -9.50 -10.27
CA THR A 41 3.92 -8.05 -10.39
C THR A 41 3.21 -7.28 -9.27
N MET A 42 2.07 -7.79 -8.79
CA MET A 42 1.33 -7.21 -7.67
C MET A 42 2.07 -7.36 -6.35
N LEU A 43 2.81 -8.45 -6.14
CA LEU A 43 3.66 -8.60 -4.96
C LEU A 43 4.75 -7.52 -4.95
N VAL A 44 5.44 -7.32 -6.06
CA VAL A 44 6.49 -6.29 -6.19
C VAL A 44 5.89 -4.90 -5.99
N LEU A 45 4.77 -4.62 -6.65
CA LEU A 45 4.08 -3.33 -6.51
C LEU A 45 3.65 -3.09 -5.05
N ALA A 46 3.08 -4.08 -4.39
CA ALA A 46 2.67 -3.99 -2.99
C ALA A 46 3.86 -3.72 -2.05
N MET A 47 5.00 -4.36 -2.26
CA MET A 47 6.23 -4.08 -1.51
C MET A 47 6.69 -2.63 -1.69
N LEU A 48 6.67 -2.12 -2.93
CA LEU A 48 7.04 -0.73 -3.23
C LEU A 48 6.07 0.27 -2.57
N LEU A 49 4.77 -0.05 -2.55
CA LEU A 49 3.75 0.79 -1.91
C LEU A 49 3.85 0.81 -0.37
N CYS A 50 4.51 -0.17 0.26
CA CYS A 50 4.81 -0.13 1.69
C CYS A 50 5.85 0.95 2.05
N ILE A 51 6.68 1.40 1.10
CA ILE A 51 7.71 2.43 1.34
C ILE A 51 7.08 3.76 1.82
N PRO A 52 6.14 4.38 1.08
CA PRO A 52 5.52 5.62 1.53
C PRO A 52 4.71 5.44 2.81
N VAL A 53 4.11 4.27 3.04
CA VAL A 53 3.31 3.99 4.25
C VAL A 53 4.21 3.96 5.49
N GLU A 54 5.36 3.27 5.44
CA GLU A 54 6.34 3.29 6.53
C GLU A 54 6.92 4.69 6.75
N ARG A 55 7.17 5.44 5.67
CA ARG A 55 7.77 6.78 5.78
C ARG A 55 6.79 7.84 6.27
N ALA A 56 5.49 7.64 6.12
CA ALA A 56 4.49 8.58 6.59
C ALA A 56 4.65 8.84 8.09
N GLY A 57 4.76 7.80 8.91
CA GLY A 57 5.00 7.93 10.34
C GLY A 57 6.33 8.55 10.71
N ALA A 58 7.37 8.38 9.86
CA ALA A 58 8.70 8.92 10.11
C ALA A 58 8.90 10.38 9.65
N GLN A 59 8.11 10.86 8.70
CA GLN A 59 8.27 12.17 8.07
C GLN A 59 7.20 13.19 8.45
N LEU A 60 6.04 12.72 8.86
CA LEU A 60 4.95 13.60 9.28
C LEU A 60 5.00 13.81 10.80
N PRO A 61 4.75 15.04 11.28
CA PRO A 61 4.66 15.30 12.70
C PRO A 61 3.56 14.47 13.37
N TRP A 62 3.77 14.03 14.61
CA TRP A 62 2.78 13.25 15.37
C TRP A 62 1.46 14.01 15.60
N GLU A 63 1.49 15.34 15.47
CA GLU A 63 0.31 16.20 15.53
C GLU A 63 -0.59 16.06 14.30
N THR A 64 -0.07 15.53 13.19
CA THR A 64 -0.86 15.30 11.96
C THR A 64 -1.89 14.20 12.23
N PRO A 65 -3.19 14.48 12.07
CA PRO A 65 -4.22 13.46 12.26
C PRO A 65 -3.99 12.23 11.39
N LEU A 66 -4.23 11.04 11.95
CA LEU A 66 -3.99 9.77 11.25
C LEU A 66 -4.78 9.69 9.93
N TRP A 67 -6.03 10.18 9.92
CA TRP A 67 -6.85 10.19 8.71
C TRP A 67 -6.22 11.00 7.58
N LEU A 68 -5.52 12.09 7.91
CA LEU A 68 -4.85 12.94 6.93
C LEU A 68 -3.55 12.31 6.43
N GLN A 69 -2.79 11.65 7.31
CA GLN A 69 -1.62 10.84 6.92
C GLN A 69 -2.05 9.73 5.96
N ALA A 70 -3.12 9.00 6.31
CA ALA A 70 -3.68 7.94 5.48
C ALA A 70 -4.20 8.47 4.13
N LEU A 71 -4.80 9.67 4.10
CA LEU A 71 -5.27 10.30 2.88
C LEU A 71 -4.11 10.65 1.94
N ALA A 72 -3.03 11.21 2.48
CA ALA A 72 -1.83 11.52 1.70
C ALA A 72 -1.19 10.23 1.13
N CYS A 73 -1.09 9.17 1.94
CA CYS A 73 -0.60 7.87 1.47
C CYS A 73 -1.52 7.27 0.40
N ALA A 74 -2.83 7.30 0.60
CA ALA A 74 -3.80 6.77 -0.37
C ALA A 74 -3.75 7.52 -1.71
N ALA A 75 -3.57 8.84 -1.68
CA ALA A 75 -3.38 9.63 -2.90
C ALA A 75 -2.11 9.21 -3.66
N LEU A 76 -1.01 8.97 -2.94
CA LEU A 76 0.23 8.49 -3.54
C LEU A 76 0.07 7.06 -4.08
N VAL A 77 -0.58 6.15 -3.33
CA VAL A 77 -0.88 4.78 -3.77
C VAL A 77 -1.72 4.81 -5.04
N THR A 78 -2.76 5.63 -5.09
CA THR A 78 -3.61 5.79 -6.28
C THR A 78 -2.82 6.31 -7.49
N ALA A 79 -1.91 7.27 -7.29
CA ALA A 79 -1.05 7.78 -8.37
C ALA A 79 -0.09 6.69 -8.89
N VAL A 80 0.52 5.91 -8.00
CA VAL A 80 1.40 4.79 -8.37
C VAL A 80 0.60 3.67 -9.04
N GLU A 81 -0.61 3.38 -8.55
CA GLU A 81 -1.52 2.40 -9.16
C GLU A 81 -1.89 2.81 -10.60
N LEU A 82 -2.18 4.09 -10.82
CA LEU A 82 -2.43 4.61 -12.18
C LEU A 82 -1.22 4.41 -13.08
N ALA A 83 -0.03 4.81 -12.63
CA ALA A 83 1.21 4.67 -13.41
C ALA A 83 1.52 3.20 -13.71
N ALA A 84 1.43 2.33 -12.70
CA ALA A 84 1.62 0.89 -12.84
C ALA A 84 0.57 0.27 -13.77
N GLY A 85 -0.68 0.66 -13.66
CA GLY A 85 -1.77 0.21 -14.53
C GLY A 85 -1.56 0.60 -15.99
N CYS A 86 -1.12 1.83 -16.23
CA CYS A 86 -0.76 2.27 -17.60
C CYS A 86 0.36 1.40 -18.19
N VAL A 87 1.37 1.04 -17.39
CA VAL A 87 2.48 0.19 -17.85
C VAL A 87 2.05 -1.27 -17.97
N LEU A 88 1.51 -1.85 -16.90
CA LEU A 88 1.25 -3.30 -16.83
C LEU A 88 0.04 -3.71 -17.67
N ASN A 89 -1.06 -2.97 -17.58
CA ASN A 89 -2.31 -3.35 -18.21
C ASN A 89 -2.48 -2.74 -19.61
N LEU A 90 -2.18 -1.44 -19.80
CA LEU A 90 -2.42 -0.78 -21.07
C LEU A 90 -1.27 -0.97 -22.04
N TRP A 91 -0.02 -0.82 -21.60
CA TRP A 91 1.15 -0.95 -22.49
C TRP A 91 1.58 -2.40 -22.67
N LEU A 92 1.75 -3.17 -21.57
CA LEU A 92 2.20 -4.56 -21.63
C LEU A 92 1.05 -5.57 -21.84
N GLY A 93 -0.20 -5.15 -21.70
CA GLY A 93 -1.37 -6.00 -21.92
C GLY A 93 -1.55 -7.14 -20.92
N LEU A 94 -0.96 -7.02 -19.70
CA LEU A 94 -0.96 -8.11 -18.72
C LEU A 94 -2.34 -8.35 -18.06
N GLY A 95 -3.25 -7.35 -18.08
CA GLY A 95 -4.60 -7.48 -17.52
C GLY A 95 -4.63 -7.84 -16.04
N VAL A 96 -3.67 -7.33 -15.26
CA VAL A 96 -3.52 -7.66 -13.83
C VAL A 96 -4.74 -7.23 -13.03
N TRP A 97 -5.32 -6.07 -13.37
CA TRP A 97 -6.62 -5.61 -12.89
C TRP A 97 -7.32 -4.78 -13.95
N ASP A 98 -8.63 -4.61 -13.79
CA ASP A 98 -9.47 -3.81 -14.67
C ASP A 98 -10.67 -3.28 -13.91
N TYR A 99 -10.75 -1.96 -13.76
CA TYR A 99 -11.86 -1.26 -13.12
C TYR A 99 -12.83 -0.63 -14.12
N SER A 100 -12.75 -0.98 -15.40
CA SER A 100 -13.60 -0.38 -16.45
C SER A 100 -15.11 -0.55 -16.18
N GLY A 101 -15.50 -1.61 -15.48
CA GLY A 101 -16.88 -1.84 -15.04
C GLY A 101 -17.34 -1.01 -13.84
N LEU A 102 -16.44 -0.26 -13.20
CA LEU A 102 -16.77 0.57 -12.03
C LEU A 102 -17.02 2.03 -12.44
N ARG A 103 -17.93 2.69 -11.70
CA ARG A 103 -18.25 4.10 -11.98
C ARG A 103 -17.06 5.00 -11.67
N TRP A 104 -16.85 5.99 -12.54
CA TRP A 104 -15.83 7.04 -12.39
C TRP A 104 -14.40 6.51 -12.41
N ASN A 105 -14.20 5.37 -13.08
CA ASN A 105 -12.84 4.89 -13.33
C ASN A 105 -12.12 5.80 -14.33
N LEU A 106 -10.81 5.85 -14.20
CA LEU A 106 -9.91 6.50 -15.17
C LEU A 106 -9.15 5.40 -15.93
N TRP A 107 -9.50 5.23 -17.20
CA TRP A 107 -8.94 4.23 -18.12
C TRP A 107 -9.00 2.78 -17.59
N GLY A 108 -9.91 2.47 -16.66
CA GLY A 108 -9.98 1.18 -16.01
C GLY A 108 -8.84 0.89 -15.03
N GLN A 109 -7.96 1.87 -14.74
CA GLN A 109 -6.76 1.64 -13.93
C GLN A 109 -6.93 2.09 -12.48
N ILE A 110 -7.68 3.14 -12.23
CA ILE A 110 -8.04 3.62 -10.89
C ILE A 110 -9.52 3.97 -10.84
N CYS A 111 -10.10 3.95 -9.64
CA CYS A 111 -11.45 4.42 -9.37
C CYS A 111 -11.62 4.86 -7.92
N PRO A 112 -12.60 5.74 -7.61
CA PRO A 112 -12.80 6.27 -6.25
C PRO A 112 -13.05 5.18 -5.20
N GLN A 113 -13.69 4.08 -5.57
CA GLN A 113 -13.99 2.97 -4.67
C GLN A 113 -12.72 2.30 -4.14
N PHE A 114 -11.74 2.04 -5.03
CA PHE A 114 -10.45 1.46 -4.63
C PHE A 114 -9.55 2.50 -3.97
N SER A 115 -9.60 3.79 -4.38
CA SER A 115 -8.89 4.86 -3.67
C SER A 115 -9.38 5.00 -2.23
N ALA A 116 -10.68 4.84 -1.97
CA ALA A 116 -11.23 4.80 -0.61
C ALA A 116 -10.76 3.56 0.17
N LEU A 117 -10.66 2.40 -0.49
CA LEU A 117 -10.08 1.19 0.10
C LEU A 117 -8.61 1.41 0.48
N TRP A 118 -7.82 2.05 -0.38
CA TRP A 118 -6.42 2.41 -0.06
C TRP A 118 -6.34 3.31 1.18
N TRP A 119 -7.23 4.27 1.30
CA TRP A 119 -7.31 5.10 2.50
C TRP A 119 -7.59 4.27 3.76
N ALA A 120 -8.58 3.38 3.72
CA ALA A 120 -8.91 2.50 4.82
C ALA A 120 -7.74 1.55 5.19
N LEU A 121 -7.05 1.00 4.20
CA LEU A 121 -5.85 0.17 4.43
C LEU A 121 -4.71 0.99 5.04
N CYS A 122 -4.47 2.22 4.59
CA CYS A 122 -3.44 3.09 5.16
C CYS A 122 -3.74 3.43 6.63
N LEU A 123 -5.02 3.62 7.03
CA LEU A 123 -5.42 3.80 8.43
C LEU A 123 -5.00 2.63 9.33
N VAL A 124 -4.86 1.43 8.76
CA VAL A 124 -4.42 0.23 9.48
C VAL A 124 -2.90 0.04 9.38
N PHE A 125 -2.35 0.12 8.17
CA PHE A 125 -0.94 -0.21 7.95
C PHE A 125 0.03 0.83 8.53
N ILE A 126 -0.32 2.13 8.55
CA ILE A 126 0.52 3.15 9.18
C ILE A 126 0.76 2.81 10.65
N PRO A 127 -0.28 2.66 11.51
CA PRO A 127 -0.06 2.27 12.89
C PRO A 127 0.66 0.93 13.06
N VAL A 128 0.35 -0.05 12.23
CA VAL A 128 1.01 -1.36 12.31
C VAL A 128 2.52 -1.23 12.07
N PHE A 129 2.94 -0.50 11.05
CA PHE A 129 4.37 -0.29 10.78
C PHE A 129 5.05 0.51 11.88
N ASP A 130 4.43 1.59 12.37
CA ASP A 130 4.98 2.40 13.45
C ASP A 130 5.18 1.58 14.72
N TRP A 131 4.18 0.74 15.10
CA TRP A 131 4.29 -0.14 16.25
C TRP A 131 5.33 -1.24 16.08
N MET A 132 5.46 -1.82 14.88
CA MET A 132 6.51 -2.80 14.59
C MET A 132 7.90 -2.18 14.68
N LEU A 133 8.08 -0.96 14.15
CA LEU A 133 9.32 -0.20 14.27
C LEU A 133 9.65 0.12 15.73
N TYR A 134 8.67 0.61 16.48
CA TYR A 134 8.81 0.90 17.91
C TYR A 134 9.21 -0.35 18.70
N ALA A 135 8.59 -1.50 18.42
CA ALA A 135 8.90 -2.76 19.12
C ALA A 135 10.35 -3.22 18.90
N VAL A 136 10.94 -2.91 17.74
CA VAL A 136 12.30 -3.34 17.41
C VAL A 136 13.36 -2.28 17.76
N GLU A 137 13.05 -1.01 17.50
CA GLU A 137 14.01 0.10 17.66
C GLU A 137 13.88 0.82 19.00
N GLY A 138 12.73 0.74 19.64
CA GLY A 138 12.37 1.64 20.73
C GLY A 138 12.12 3.07 20.23
N GLY A 139 12.36 4.05 21.08
CA GLY A 139 12.17 5.47 20.76
C GLY A 139 10.84 6.00 21.29
N GLU A 140 10.25 6.97 20.60
CA GLU A 140 8.95 7.51 20.99
C GLU A 140 7.82 6.52 20.70
N ARG A 141 6.93 6.38 21.68
CA ARG A 141 5.76 5.52 21.53
C ARG A 141 4.80 6.13 20.51
N PRO A 142 4.35 5.36 19.49
CA PRO A 142 3.38 5.84 18.54
C PRO A 142 2.11 6.36 19.22
N THR A 143 1.73 7.59 18.88
CA THR A 143 0.50 8.24 19.36
C THR A 143 -0.20 8.89 18.17
N TYR A 144 -1.52 8.76 18.10
CA TYR A 144 -2.28 9.27 16.96
C TYR A 144 -3.39 10.20 17.42
N ARG A 145 -3.57 11.30 16.68
CA ARG A 145 -4.80 12.10 16.71
C ARG A 145 -5.74 11.54 15.64
N LEU A 146 -6.98 11.32 16.01
CA LEU A 146 -8.06 10.92 15.12
C LEU A 146 -8.69 12.12 14.44
#